data_02c3465abd25225801029b922dfaaf32
#
_entry.id   02c3465abd25225801029b922dfaaf32
#
_cell.length_a   1.000
_cell.length_b   1.000
_cell.length_c   1.000
_cell.angle_alpha   90.00
_cell.angle_beta   90.00
_cell.angle_gamma   90.00
#
_symmetry.space_group_name_H-M   'P 1'
#
loop_
_entity.id
_entity.type
_entity.pdbx_description
1 polymer ?
#
loop_
_entity_poly.entity_id
_entity_poly.type
_entity_poly.pdbx_seq_one_letter_code
_entity_poly.pdbx_strand_id
1 'polypeptide(L)' 'MIDFYVKLTKARIDGGMDKETALAKVPKKYREAVREALEDEEPEGT' A
#
# COMPACT_ATOMS: atom_id res chain seq x y z
N MET A 1 -7.10 11.45 -2.18
CA MET A 1 -6.10 11.12 -2.96
C MET A 1 -5.39 9.89 -2.60
N ILE A 2 -5.61 8.86 -3.34
CA ILE A 2 -5.00 7.59 -3.02
C ILE A 2 -3.53 7.57 -3.35
N ASP A 3 -3.07 8.45 -4.24
CA ASP A 3 -1.63 8.49 -4.51
C ASP A 3 -0.83 8.69 -3.24
N PHE A 4 -1.30 9.59 -2.39
CA PHE A 4 -0.61 9.85 -1.15
C PHE A 4 -0.57 8.58 -0.30
N TYR A 5 -1.68 7.88 -0.22
CA TYR A 5 -1.73 6.69 0.60
C TYR A 5 -0.90 5.56 -0.01
N VAL A 6 -0.86 5.48 -1.32
CA VAL A 6 -0.07 4.46 -1.98
C VAL A 6 1.41 4.68 -1.64
N LYS A 7 1.88 5.90 -1.77
CA LYS A 7 3.28 6.19 -1.47
C LYS A 7 3.57 5.94 0.01
N LEU A 8 2.65 6.35 0.87
CA LEU A 8 2.86 6.16 2.29
C LEU A 8 2.92 4.69 2.64
N THR A 9 2.03 3.90 2.06
CA THR A 9 2.00 2.47 2.33
C THR A 9 3.27 1.80 1.81
N LYS A 10 3.71 2.18 0.63
CA LYS A 10 4.92 1.59 0.08
C LYS A 10 6.13 1.94 0.96
N ALA A 11 6.17 3.15 1.47
CA ALA A 11 7.28 3.56 2.33
C ALA A 11 7.27 2.74 3.61
N ARG A 12 6.09 2.46 4.15
CA ARG A 12 6.01 1.69 5.37
C ARG A 12 6.46 0.26 5.14
N ILE A 13 6.03 -0.33 4.02
CA ILE A 13 6.43 -1.68 3.69
C ILE A 13 7.94 -1.74 3.47
N ASP A 14 8.45 -0.74 2.78
CA ASP A 14 9.88 -0.70 2.52
C ASP A 14 10.66 -0.56 3.81
N GLY A 15 10.05 0.05 4.82
CA GLY A 15 10.69 0.19 6.11
C GLY A 15 10.61 -1.03 6.99
N GLY A 16 9.98 -2.10 6.50
CA GLY A 16 9.93 -3.33 7.28
C GLY A 16 8.54 -3.69 7.77
N MET A 17 7.54 -2.89 7.49
CA MET A 17 6.21 -3.17 7.96
C MET A 17 5.52 -4.17 7.05
N ASP A 18 4.69 -5.02 7.62
CA ASP A 18 3.95 -5.97 6.82
C ASP A 18 2.96 -5.25 5.93
N LYS A 19 2.70 -5.82 4.79
CA LYS A 19 1.76 -5.21 3.86
C LYS A 19 0.39 -5.07 4.51
N GLU A 20 -0.06 -6.09 5.21
CA GLU A 20 -1.37 -6.03 5.84
C GLU A 20 -1.40 -4.96 6.91
N THR A 21 -0.35 -4.85 7.70
CA THR A 21 -0.30 -3.84 8.73
C THR A 21 -0.29 -2.46 8.12
N ALA A 22 0.47 -2.28 7.05
CA ALA A 22 0.54 -0.99 6.39
C ALA A 22 -0.82 -0.62 5.83
N LEU A 23 -1.52 -1.59 5.24
CA LEU A 23 -2.83 -1.33 4.69
C LEU A 23 -3.85 -1.01 5.78
N ALA A 24 -3.67 -1.61 6.95
CA ALA A 24 -4.60 -1.37 8.03
C ALA A 24 -4.56 0.09 8.49
N LYS A 25 -3.47 0.78 8.20
CA LYS A 25 -3.37 2.18 8.59
C LYS A 25 -4.01 3.10 7.55
N VAL A 26 -4.43 2.55 6.43
CA VAL A 26 -5.12 3.33 5.41
C VAL A 26 -6.61 3.33 5.73
N PRO A 27 -7.30 4.46 5.57
CA PRO A 27 -8.74 4.49 5.80
C PRO A 27 -9.43 3.41 4.99
N LYS A 28 -10.44 2.82 5.57
CA LYS A 28 -11.10 1.70 4.94
C LYS A 28 -11.59 2.05 3.54
N LYS A 29 -12.08 3.25 3.36
CA LYS A 29 -12.63 3.64 2.07
C LYS A 29 -11.57 3.68 0.97
N TYR A 30 -10.31 3.83 1.35
CA TYR A 30 -9.23 3.87 0.36
C TYR A 30 -8.42 2.59 0.35
N ARG A 31 -8.66 1.71 1.30
CA ARG A 31 -7.81 0.53 1.47
C ARG A 31 -7.77 -0.35 0.24
N GLU A 32 -8.94 -0.62 -0.34
CA GLU A 32 -8.96 -1.50 -1.49
C GLU A 32 -8.28 -0.86 -2.68
N ALA A 33 -8.48 0.43 -2.88
CA ALA A 33 -7.85 1.11 -4.00
C ALA A 33 -6.34 1.10 -3.83
N VAL A 34 -5.87 1.31 -2.61
CA VAL A 34 -4.43 1.31 -2.37
C VAL A 34 -3.88 -0.08 -2.58
N ARG A 35 -4.60 -1.10 -2.12
CA ARG A 35 -4.12 -2.46 -2.29
C ARG A 35 -4.02 -2.82 -3.77
N GLU A 36 -5.00 -2.43 -4.56
CA GLU A 36 -4.95 -2.71 -5.97
C GLU A 36 -3.80 -1.97 -6.64
N ALA A 37 -3.57 -0.74 -6.22
CA ALA A 37 -2.48 0.02 -6.79
C ALA A 37 -1.14 -0.61 -6.44
N LEU A 38 -1.01 -1.13 -5.24
CA LEU A 38 0.22 -1.77 -4.85
C LEU A 38 0.46 -3.03 -5.66
N GLU A 39 -0.59 -3.82 -5.86
CA GLU A 39 -0.45 -5.05 -6.60
C GLU A 39 -0.12 -4.75 -8.05
N ASP A 40 -0.69 -3.70 -8.58
CA ASP A 40 -0.46 -3.35 -9.95
C ASP A 40 0.96 -2.87 -10.18
N GLU A 41 1.50 -2.09 -9.23
CA GLU A 41 2.83 -1.58 -9.36
C GLU A 41 3.88 -2.55 -8.94
N GLU A 42 3.55 -3.51 -8.12
CA GLU A 42 4.53 -4.39 -7.59
C GLU A 42 5.10 -5.24 -8.66
N PRO A 43 6.36 -5.20 -8.80
CA PRO A 43 7.00 -5.94 -9.89
C PRO A 43 7.03 -7.35 -9.50
N GLU A 44 6.41 -7.98 -9.42
CA GLU A 44 6.44 -9.19 -9.04
C GLU A 44 7.48 -9.85 -9.33
N GLY A 45 7.73 -10.10 -9.74
CA GLY A 45 8.85 -10.76 -10.00
C GLY A 45 9.75 -10.57 -9.11
N THR A 46 9.48 -10.14 -8.88
CA THR A 46 10.32 -9.92 -8.26
C THR A 46 10.33 -10.21 -7.82
#